data_a602ea13ae9f7c84934444eea597f122
#
_entry.id   a602ea13ae9f7c84934444eea597f122
#
_cell.length_a   1.000
_cell.length_b   1.000
_cell.length_c   1.000
_cell.angle_alpha   90.00
_cell.angle_beta   90.00
_cell.angle_gamma   90.00
#
_symmetry.space_group_name_H-M   'P 1'
#
loop_
_entity.id
_entity.type
_entity.pdbx_description
1 polymer ?
#
loop_
_entity_poly.entity_id
_entity_poly.type
_entity_poly.pdbx_seq_one_letter_code
_entity_poly.pdbx_strand_id
1 'polypeptide(L)'
;VYYMARTLFNGLRSIEPLVMVIIFVVWVGIGPFAGALALALHTTAALAKLYSEQVESIATGPLEAVRATGATRLQTIVYAVVPQIVPPYISFTMYRWDINVRMSTIIGFAGGGGIGFLLQQNINLLQYRAAAAQMLAIAIVVASMDYISSRLRERFV
;
A
#
# COMPACT_ATOMS: atom_id res chain seq x y z
N VAL A 1 -16.36 -17.27 7.62
CA VAL A 1 -15.67 -15.98 7.87
C VAL A 1 -14.55 -15.77 6.85
N TYR A 2 -13.64 -16.73 6.67
CA TYR A 2 -12.48 -16.60 5.77
C TYR A 2 -12.87 -16.28 4.31
N TYR A 3 -13.74 -17.10 3.69
CA TYR A 3 -14.17 -16.88 2.30
C TYR A 3 -14.96 -15.58 2.11
N MET A 4 -15.77 -15.18 3.07
CA MET A 4 -16.49 -13.89 3.02
C MET A 4 -15.52 -12.70 3.07
N ALA A 5 -14.56 -12.74 3.98
CA ALA A 5 -13.52 -11.69 4.06
C ALA A 5 -12.69 -11.62 2.78
N ARG A 6 -12.29 -12.77 2.22
CA ARG A 6 -11.51 -12.84 0.98
C ARG A 6 -12.30 -12.28 -0.23
N THR A 7 -13.59 -12.61 -0.34
CA THR A 7 -14.46 -12.05 -1.40
C THR A 7 -14.63 -10.55 -1.24
N LEU A 8 -14.83 -10.06 -0.02
CA LEU A 8 -14.94 -8.64 0.28
C LEU A 8 -13.66 -7.88 -0.13
N PHE A 9 -12.49 -8.36 0.29
CA PHE A 9 -11.22 -7.73 -0.06
C PHE A 9 -10.91 -7.81 -1.56
N ASN A 10 -11.27 -8.90 -2.23
CA ASN A 10 -11.13 -9.00 -3.68
C ASN A 10 -12.04 -8.00 -4.40
N GLY A 11 -13.28 -7.80 -3.92
CA GLY A 11 -14.20 -6.79 -4.45
C GLY A 11 -13.68 -5.36 -4.24
N LEU A 12 -13.23 -5.04 -3.03
CA LEU A 12 -12.65 -3.72 -2.72
C LEU A 12 -11.40 -3.43 -3.54
N ARG A 13 -10.52 -4.41 -3.75
CA ARG A 13 -9.30 -4.26 -4.54
C ARG A 13 -9.57 -4.08 -6.03
N SER A 14 -10.69 -4.59 -6.55
CA SER A 14 -11.03 -4.44 -7.97
C SER A 14 -11.44 -3.00 -8.34
N ILE A 15 -11.76 -2.17 -7.34
CA ILE A 15 -12.08 -0.76 -7.54
C ILE A 15 -10.77 0.02 -7.54
N GLU A 16 -10.53 0.76 -8.62
CA GLU A 16 -9.35 1.63 -8.75
C GLU A 16 -9.35 2.72 -7.68
N PRO A 17 -8.21 3.05 -7.03
CA PRO A 17 -8.14 4.11 -6.03
C PRO A 17 -8.69 5.46 -6.49
N LEU A 18 -8.55 5.76 -7.78
CA LEU A 18 -9.07 6.98 -8.41
C LEU A 18 -10.61 7.04 -8.36
N VAL A 19 -11.28 5.92 -8.57
CA VAL A 19 -12.75 5.83 -8.43
C VAL A 19 -13.17 5.95 -6.98
N MET A 20 -12.43 5.29 -6.08
CA MET A 20 -12.69 5.40 -4.63
C MET A 20 -12.58 6.83 -4.12
N VAL A 21 -11.58 7.60 -4.56
CA VAL A 21 -11.44 8.98 -4.10
C VAL A 21 -12.61 9.85 -4.56
N ILE A 22 -13.13 9.66 -5.77
CA ILE A 22 -14.29 10.39 -6.26
C ILE A 22 -15.52 10.11 -5.37
N ILE A 23 -15.74 8.85 -5.00
CA ILE A 23 -16.83 8.48 -4.08
C ILE A 23 -16.65 9.18 -2.72
N PHE A 24 -15.44 9.14 -2.15
CA PHE A 24 -15.19 9.79 -0.85
C PHE A 24 -15.26 11.30 -0.91
N VAL A 25 -14.85 11.92 -2.02
CA VAL A 25 -15.02 13.38 -2.23
C VAL A 25 -16.48 13.78 -2.20
N VAL A 26 -17.39 12.98 -2.73
CA VAL A 26 -18.83 13.24 -2.65
C VAL A 26 -19.35 13.14 -1.22
N TRP A 27 -18.79 12.26 -0.39
CA TRP A 27 -19.26 12.04 0.98
C TRP A 27 -18.65 13.02 1.99
N VAL A 28 -17.38 13.32 1.86
CA VAL A 28 -16.59 14.06 2.87
C VAL A 28 -16.16 15.44 2.38
N GLY A 29 -16.30 15.69 1.08
CA GLY A 29 -15.82 16.90 0.44
C GLY A 29 -14.42 16.76 -0.16
N ILE A 30 -14.05 17.76 -0.97
CA ILE A 30 -12.72 17.84 -1.60
C ILE A 30 -11.68 18.10 -0.51
N GLY A 31 -10.65 17.25 -0.44
CA GLY A 31 -9.56 17.46 0.51
C GLY A 31 -8.70 16.22 0.77
N PRO A 32 -7.59 16.40 1.52
CA PRO A 32 -6.64 15.33 1.80
C PRO A 32 -7.26 14.13 2.54
N PHE A 33 -8.33 14.36 3.28
CA PHE A 33 -9.01 13.30 4.03
C PHE A 33 -9.69 12.27 3.11
N ALA A 34 -10.35 12.73 2.04
CA ALA A 34 -10.95 11.85 1.04
C ALA A 34 -9.89 10.99 0.33
N GLY A 35 -8.76 11.61 -0.04
CA GLY A 35 -7.62 10.90 -0.63
C GLY A 35 -7.00 9.86 0.29
N ALA A 36 -6.82 10.22 1.57
CA ALA A 36 -6.28 9.31 2.58
C ALA A 36 -7.20 8.10 2.81
N LEU A 37 -8.51 8.30 2.89
CA LEU A 37 -9.49 7.21 3.03
C LEU A 37 -9.45 6.25 1.83
N ALA A 38 -9.40 6.77 0.61
CA ALA A 38 -9.33 5.96 -0.60
C ALA A 38 -8.07 5.10 -0.63
N LEU A 39 -6.90 5.69 -0.35
CA LEU A 39 -5.63 4.96 -0.28
C LEU A 39 -5.61 3.93 0.85
N ALA A 40 -6.10 4.30 2.03
CA ALA A 40 -6.14 3.40 3.17
C ALA A 40 -6.99 2.16 2.88
N LEU A 41 -8.20 2.34 2.35
CA LEU A 41 -9.10 1.24 2.04
C LEU A 41 -8.53 0.31 0.97
N HIS A 42 -8.05 0.90 -0.14
CA HIS A 42 -7.45 0.13 -1.23
C HIS A 42 -6.18 -0.61 -0.80
N THR A 43 -5.29 0.05 -0.04
CA THR A 43 -4.04 -0.54 0.44
C THR A 43 -4.31 -1.66 1.44
N THR A 44 -5.26 -1.48 2.35
CA THR A 44 -5.67 -2.52 3.30
C THR A 44 -6.17 -3.77 2.58
N ALA A 45 -7.05 -3.60 1.59
CA ALA A 45 -7.57 -4.72 0.82
C ALA A 45 -6.47 -5.45 0.03
N ALA A 46 -5.53 -4.70 -0.55
CA ALA A 46 -4.42 -5.26 -1.31
C ALA A 46 -3.40 -5.98 -0.43
N LEU A 47 -3.02 -5.40 0.72
CA LEU A 47 -2.10 -6.05 1.68
C LEU A 47 -2.74 -7.28 2.32
N ALA A 48 -4.02 -7.22 2.68
CA ALA A 48 -4.73 -8.36 3.24
C ALA A 48 -4.67 -9.58 2.30
N LYS A 49 -4.81 -9.35 0.99
CA LYS A 49 -4.67 -10.41 0.01
C LYS A 49 -3.23 -10.95 -0.06
N LEU A 50 -2.23 -10.09 -0.23
CA LEU A 50 -0.83 -10.48 -0.33
C LEU A 50 -0.36 -11.25 0.91
N TYR A 51 -0.79 -10.80 2.08
CA TYR A 51 -0.44 -11.45 3.34
C TYR A 51 -1.12 -12.82 3.50
N SER A 52 -2.38 -12.95 3.11
CA SER A 52 -3.07 -14.24 3.16
C SER A 52 -2.45 -15.26 2.19
N GLU A 53 -2.11 -14.84 0.98
CA GLU A 53 -1.45 -15.68 -0.01
C GLU A 53 -0.04 -16.13 0.47
N GLN A 54 0.69 -15.25 1.15
CA GLN A 54 1.99 -15.59 1.72
C GLN A 54 1.88 -16.65 2.83
N VAL A 55 0.87 -16.54 3.71
CA VAL A 55 0.63 -17.55 4.75
C VAL A 55 0.23 -18.89 4.14
N GLU A 56 -0.53 -18.89 3.05
CA GLU A 56 -0.93 -20.12 2.35
C GLU A 56 0.25 -20.79 1.61
N SER A 57 1.26 -20.03 1.24
CA SER A 57 2.42 -20.50 0.45
C SER A 57 3.65 -20.90 1.29
N ILE A 58 3.56 -20.92 2.62
CA ILE A 58 4.69 -21.29 3.48
C ILE A 58 5.15 -22.73 3.22
N ALA A 59 6.47 -22.96 3.34
CA ALA A 59 7.03 -24.30 3.22
C ALA A 59 6.62 -25.20 4.40
N THR A 60 6.17 -26.40 4.10
CA THR A 60 5.74 -27.37 5.13
C THR A 60 6.90 -28.02 5.88
N GLY A 61 8.08 -28.17 5.27
CA GLY A 61 9.25 -28.82 5.85
C GLY A 61 9.66 -28.24 7.21
N PRO A 62 9.91 -26.95 7.35
CA PRO A 62 10.21 -26.34 8.66
C PRO A 62 9.11 -26.51 9.68
N LEU A 63 7.84 -26.52 9.22
CA LEU A 63 6.68 -26.73 10.07
C LEU A 63 6.66 -28.14 10.68
N GLU A 64 6.91 -29.13 9.84
CA GLU A 64 6.99 -30.54 10.24
C GLU A 64 8.18 -30.80 11.15
N ALA A 65 9.35 -30.22 10.84
CA ALA A 65 10.55 -30.36 11.66
C ALA A 65 10.34 -29.84 13.09
N VAL A 66 9.74 -28.66 13.25
CA VAL A 66 9.45 -28.09 14.57
C VAL A 66 8.38 -28.93 15.30
N ARG A 67 7.36 -29.43 14.62
CA ARG A 67 6.36 -30.31 15.22
C ARG A 67 6.95 -31.65 15.68
N ALA A 68 7.90 -32.22 14.95
CA ALA A 68 8.56 -33.47 15.30
C ALA A 68 9.32 -33.37 16.62
N THR A 69 9.74 -32.20 17.07
CA THR A 69 10.37 -31.98 18.39
C THR A 69 9.37 -31.97 19.56
N GLY A 70 8.07 -32.16 19.29
CA GLY A 70 7.02 -32.10 20.33
C GLY A 70 6.58 -30.65 20.65
N ALA A 71 6.89 -29.68 19.79
CA ALA A 71 6.52 -28.27 19.97
C ALA A 71 5.00 -28.06 19.99
N THR A 72 4.54 -27.16 20.85
CA THR A 72 3.14 -26.74 20.91
C THR A 72 2.77 -25.93 19.66
N ARG A 73 1.45 -25.72 19.41
CA ARG A 73 0.96 -24.92 18.27
C ARG A 73 1.55 -23.50 18.25
N LEU A 74 1.65 -22.84 19.41
CA LEU A 74 2.23 -21.50 19.51
C LEU A 74 3.73 -21.50 19.17
N GLN A 75 4.47 -22.46 19.68
CA GLN A 75 5.90 -22.62 19.35
C GLN A 75 6.10 -22.89 17.86
N THR A 76 5.26 -23.74 17.26
CA THR A 76 5.30 -23.98 15.81
C THR A 76 5.05 -22.68 15.01
N ILE A 77 4.09 -21.85 15.40
CA ILE A 77 3.84 -20.56 14.74
C ILE A 77 5.06 -19.64 14.87
N VAL A 78 5.57 -19.46 16.08
CA VAL A 78 6.67 -18.53 16.35
C VAL A 78 7.99 -18.94 15.66
N TYR A 79 8.31 -20.23 15.68
CA TYR A 79 9.62 -20.72 15.21
C TYR A 79 9.61 -21.21 13.75
N ALA A 80 8.46 -21.62 13.21
CA ALA A 80 8.39 -22.14 11.85
C ALA A 80 7.62 -21.23 10.89
N VAL A 81 6.54 -20.57 11.33
CA VAL A 81 5.70 -19.73 10.44
C VAL A 81 6.22 -18.30 10.39
N VAL A 82 6.37 -17.65 11.54
CA VAL A 82 6.77 -16.22 11.63
C VAL A 82 8.05 -15.92 10.86
N PRO A 83 9.14 -16.69 10.97
CA PRO A 83 10.36 -16.42 10.21
C PRO A 83 10.20 -16.49 8.70
N GLN A 84 9.23 -17.27 8.20
CA GLN A 84 8.95 -17.39 6.77
C GLN A 84 8.09 -16.24 6.24
N ILE A 85 7.20 -15.64 7.06
CA ILE A 85 6.26 -14.62 6.61
C ILE A 85 6.77 -13.20 6.83
N VAL A 86 7.62 -12.94 7.83
CA VAL A 86 8.06 -11.59 8.18
C VAL A 86 8.84 -10.90 7.04
N PRO A 87 9.85 -11.53 6.39
CA PRO A 87 10.58 -10.87 5.31
C PRO A 87 9.70 -10.49 4.11
N PRO A 88 8.84 -11.39 3.57
CA PRO A 88 7.90 -11.02 2.52
C PRO A 88 6.89 -9.93 2.93
N TYR A 89 6.43 -9.94 4.20
CA TYR A 89 5.49 -8.91 4.69
C TYR A 89 6.12 -7.52 4.68
N ILE A 90 7.37 -7.41 5.11
CA ILE A 90 8.13 -6.16 5.04
C ILE A 90 8.24 -5.70 3.59
N SER A 91 8.60 -6.60 2.67
CA SER A 91 8.72 -6.30 1.24
C SER A 91 7.40 -5.81 0.63
N PHE A 92 6.28 -6.49 0.93
CA PHE A 92 4.96 -6.08 0.44
C PHE A 92 4.53 -4.73 1.01
N THR A 93 4.82 -4.45 2.29
CA THR A 93 4.51 -3.17 2.92
C THR A 93 5.30 -2.04 2.27
N MET A 94 6.60 -2.22 2.05
CA MET A 94 7.47 -1.24 1.40
C MET A 94 7.04 -0.99 -0.05
N TYR A 95 6.69 -2.03 -0.78
CA TYR A 95 6.15 -1.93 -2.14
C TYR A 95 4.85 -1.12 -2.18
N ARG A 96 3.95 -1.35 -1.23
CA ARG A 96 2.70 -0.59 -1.13
C ARG A 96 2.91 0.85 -0.72
N TRP A 97 3.87 1.10 0.17
CA TRP A 97 4.25 2.47 0.50
C TRP A 97 4.67 3.25 -0.73
N ASP A 98 5.60 2.69 -1.51
CA ASP A 98 6.10 3.29 -2.75
C ASP A 98 4.96 3.62 -3.74
N ILE A 99 4.07 2.65 -3.97
CA ILE A 99 2.87 2.88 -4.80
C ILE A 99 1.99 4.00 -4.23
N ASN A 100 1.75 4.03 -2.93
CA ASN A 100 0.89 5.02 -2.30
C ASN A 100 1.45 6.44 -2.43
N VAL A 101 2.76 6.63 -2.33
CA VAL A 101 3.40 7.94 -2.55
C VAL A 101 3.13 8.46 -3.95
N ARG A 102 3.29 7.61 -4.97
CA ARG A 102 2.99 7.98 -6.37
C ARG A 102 1.50 8.23 -6.59
N MET A 103 0.66 7.34 -6.06
CA MET A 103 -0.80 7.44 -6.20
C MET A 103 -1.37 8.67 -5.49
N SER A 104 -0.76 9.14 -4.39
CA SER A 104 -1.21 10.34 -3.69
C SER A 104 -1.22 11.58 -4.58
N THR A 105 -0.26 11.70 -5.51
CA THR A 105 -0.21 12.78 -6.48
C THR A 105 -1.36 12.68 -7.49
N ILE A 106 -1.61 11.47 -8.01
CA ILE A 106 -2.67 11.21 -8.99
C ILE A 106 -4.05 11.44 -8.37
N ILE A 107 -4.25 10.96 -7.15
CA ILE A 107 -5.49 11.14 -6.37
C ILE A 107 -5.76 12.62 -6.08
N GLY A 108 -4.70 13.43 -5.95
CA GLY A 108 -4.80 14.88 -5.83
C GLY A 108 -5.54 15.52 -7.00
N PHE A 109 -5.33 15.06 -8.24
CA PHE A 109 -6.06 15.53 -9.43
C PHE A 109 -7.57 15.24 -9.36
N ALA A 110 -7.96 14.18 -8.67
CA ALA A 110 -9.37 13.80 -8.50
C ALA A 110 -10.05 14.47 -7.29
N GLY A 111 -9.41 15.48 -6.68
CA GLY A 111 -9.96 16.18 -5.51
C GLY A 111 -9.52 15.60 -4.16
N GLY A 112 -8.61 14.62 -4.15
CA GLY A 112 -8.02 14.05 -2.93
C GLY A 112 -7.00 14.95 -2.23
N GLY A 113 -6.91 16.23 -2.61
CA GLY A 113 -6.07 17.24 -1.97
C GLY A 113 -4.57 17.08 -2.22
N GLY A 114 -3.76 17.76 -1.41
CA GLY A 114 -2.30 17.68 -1.47
C GLY A 114 -1.68 18.40 -2.68
N ILE A 115 -0.41 18.10 -2.96
CA ILE A 115 0.36 18.76 -4.02
C ILE A 115 -0.20 18.49 -5.42
N GLY A 116 -0.84 17.33 -5.64
CA GLY A 116 -1.48 17.01 -6.91
C GLY A 116 -2.67 17.90 -7.21
N PHE A 117 -3.48 18.27 -6.22
CA PHE A 117 -4.59 19.21 -6.37
C PHE A 117 -4.10 20.62 -6.71
N LEU A 118 -3.05 21.08 -6.01
CA LEU A 118 -2.42 22.37 -6.32
C LEU A 118 -1.81 22.40 -7.72
N LEU A 119 -1.20 21.31 -8.15
CA LEU A 119 -0.64 21.17 -9.49
C LEU A 119 -1.73 21.33 -10.56
N GLN A 120 -2.85 20.63 -10.38
CA GLN A 120 -3.98 20.76 -11.30
C GLN A 120 -4.53 22.18 -11.32
N GLN A 121 -4.66 22.82 -10.17
CA GLN A 121 -5.14 24.19 -10.06
C GLN A 121 -4.22 25.17 -10.80
N ASN A 122 -2.90 25.05 -10.64
CA ASN A 122 -1.93 25.90 -11.35
C ASN A 122 -1.92 25.65 -12.87
N ILE A 123 -2.13 24.42 -13.32
CA ILE A 123 -2.29 24.10 -14.73
C ILE A 123 -3.54 24.79 -15.29
N ASN A 124 -4.67 24.70 -14.59
CA ASN A 124 -5.92 25.33 -15.01
C ASN A 124 -5.84 26.87 -15.05
N LEU A 125 -5.02 27.46 -14.18
CA LEU A 125 -4.75 28.90 -14.14
C LEU A 125 -3.63 29.34 -15.09
N LEU A 126 -3.10 28.43 -15.94
CA LEU A 126 -2.01 28.65 -16.88
C LEU A 126 -0.70 29.14 -16.21
N GLN A 127 -0.53 28.87 -14.92
CA GLN A 127 0.67 29.21 -14.13
C GLN A 127 1.75 28.16 -14.31
N TYR A 128 2.28 28.02 -15.51
CA TYR A 128 3.23 26.96 -15.87
C TYR A 128 4.52 26.95 -15.04
N ARG A 129 5.00 28.11 -14.58
CA ARG A 129 6.18 28.18 -13.71
C ARG A 129 5.95 27.53 -12.35
N ALA A 130 4.80 27.80 -11.74
CA ALA A 130 4.41 27.19 -10.48
C ALA A 130 4.16 25.68 -10.64
N ALA A 131 3.47 25.30 -11.73
CA ALA A 131 3.23 23.89 -12.05
C ALA A 131 4.58 23.13 -12.26
N ALA A 132 5.53 23.71 -12.98
CA ALA A 132 6.85 23.10 -13.19
C ALA A 132 7.63 22.92 -11.87
N ALA A 133 7.61 23.91 -10.98
CA ALA A 133 8.23 23.81 -9.67
C ALA A 133 7.60 22.68 -8.82
N GLN A 134 6.28 22.53 -8.86
CA GLN A 134 5.57 21.46 -8.18
C GLN A 134 5.90 20.08 -8.78
N MET A 135 5.97 19.96 -10.11
CA MET A 135 6.40 18.72 -10.76
C MET A 135 7.81 18.30 -10.34
N LEU A 136 8.75 19.26 -10.28
CA LEU A 136 10.10 18.99 -9.78
C LEU A 136 10.10 18.54 -8.32
N ALA A 137 9.32 19.20 -7.47
CA ALA A 137 9.18 18.82 -6.07
C ALA A 137 8.64 17.40 -5.92
N ILE A 138 7.60 17.03 -6.69
CA ILE A 138 7.05 15.67 -6.70
C ILE A 138 8.11 14.67 -7.16
N ALA A 139 8.84 14.96 -8.23
CA ALA A 139 9.88 14.07 -8.74
C ALA A 139 11.00 13.84 -7.71
N ILE A 140 11.44 14.88 -7.01
CA ILE A 140 12.45 14.77 -5.94
C ILE A 140 11.93 13.92 -4.79
N VAL A 141 10.69 14.14 -4.34
CA VAL A 141 10.09 13.36 -3.25
C VAL A 141 9.95 11.89 -3.65
N VAL A 142 9.42 11.60 -4.84
CA VAL A 142 9.28 10.21 -5.33
C VAL A 142 10.66 9.55 -5.43
N ALA A 143 11.65 10.19 -6.05
CA ALA A 143 13.00 9.64 -6.19
C ALA A 143 13.66 9.39 -4.82
N SER A 144 13.48 10.29 -3.85
CA SER A 144 14.01 10.10 -2.49
C SER A 144 13.35 8.93 -1.77
N MET A 145 12.04 8.77 -1.93
CA MET A 145 11.30 7.64 -1.35
C MET A 145 11.66 6.30 -2.00
N ASP A 146 11.83 6.27 -3.33
CA ASP A 146 12.31 5.09 -4.06
C ASP A 146 13.69 4.67 -3.55
N TYR A 147 14.60 5.63 -3.35
CA TYR A 147 15.94 5.36 -2.83
C TYR A 147 15.90 4.80 -1.40
N ILE A 148 15.10 5.41 -0.51
CA ILE A 148 14.94 4.94 0.88
C ILE A 148 14.32 3.54 0.90
N SER A 149 13.26 3.31 0.12
CA SER A 149 12.58 2.03 0.02
C SER A 149 13.50 0.91 -0.47
N SER A 150 14.32 1.20 -1.49
CA SER A 150 15.33 0.26 -2.00
C SER A 150 16.37 -0.11 -0.93
N ARG A 151 16.91 0.87 -0.22
CA ARG A 151 17.89 0.64 0.85
C ARG A 151 17.32 -0.17 2.02
N LEU A 152 16.08 0.10 2.39
CA LEU A 152 15.41 -0.66 3.45
C LEU A 152 15.18 -2.11 3.00
N ARG A 153 14.75 -2.32 1.77
CA ARG A 153 14.54 -3.66 1.22
C ARG A 153 15.81 -4.49 1.19
N GLU A 154 16.93 -3.93 0.75
CA GLU A 154 18.25 -4.61 0.75
C GLU A 154 18.71 -5.05 2.15
N ARG A 155 18.24 -4.39 3.20
CA ARG A 155 18.63 -4.69 4.58
C ARG A 155 17.78 -5.78 5.24
N PHE A 156 16.55 -6.00 4.77
CA PHE A 156 15.58 -6.90 5.40
C PHE A 156 15.25 -8.15 4.55
N VAL A 157 15.68 -8.18 3.31
CA VAL A 157 15.50 -9.28 2.36
C VAL A 157 16.84 -9.75 1.85
#